data_e85671ab4ddc72bf6191085df207dc52
#
_entry.id   e85671ab4ddc72bf6191085df207dc52
#
_cell.length_a   1.000
_cell.length_b   1.000
_cell.length_c   1.000
_cell.angle_alpha   90.00
_cell.angle_beta   90.00
_cell.angle_gamma   90.00
#
_symmetry.space_group_name_H-M   'P 1'
#
loop_
_entity.id
_entity.type
_entity.pdbx_description
1 polymer ?
#
loop_
_entity_poly.entity_id
_entity_poly.type
_entity_poly.pdbx_seq_one_letter_code
_entity_poly.pdbx_strand_id
1 'polypeptide(L)'
;MAFIGVLCLILISTTVASHFFRRFGIPAVIGQLLVGILLGTAGFNLVHPDILVEDFSEIGVILLMFLAGIESDLSLLKKYFRPGMYVAVLGILFPVLLGTLGGIVFQIQLNESFFLGLILAATSVSISVEVLKELNVINTKEGSTIL
;
A
#
# COMPACT_ATOMS: atom_id res chain seq x y z
N MET A 1 2.20 -19.68 -20.12
CA MET A 1 2.32 -20.65 -19.01
C MET A 1 0.91 -20.97 -18.51
N ALA A 2 0.70 -22.18 -17.97
CA ALA A 2 -0.56 -22.44 -17.28
C ALA A 2 -0.69 -21.49 -16.08
N PHE A 3 -1.86 -20.95 -15.83
CA PHE A 3 -2.15 -19.98 -14.74
C PHE A 3 -1.57 -20.41 -13.38
N ILE A 4 -1.70 -21.71 -13.04
CA ILE A 4 -1.12 -22.27 -11.81
C ILE A 4 0.40 -22.07 -11.75
N GLY A 5 1.11 -22.23 -12.87
CA GLY A 5 2.56 -21.99 -12.93
C GLY A 5 2.94 -20.53 -12.66
N VAL A 6 2.15 -19.59 -13.18
CA VAL A 6 2.32 -18.15 -12.92
C VAL A 6 2.08 -17.84 -11.46
N LEU A 7 0.99 -18.38 -10.86
CA LEU A 7 0.72 -18.22 -9.43
C LEU A 7 1.85 -18.78 -8.56
N CYS A 8 2.32 -19.99 -8.85
CA CYS A 8 3.46 -20.57 -8.11
C CYS A 8 4.72 -19.70 -8.23
N LEU A 9 5.01 -19.19 -9.42
CA LEU A 9 6.13 -18.29 -9.64
C LEU A 9 6.02 -17.02 -8.78
N ILE A 10 4.84 -16.36 -8.79
CA ILE A 10 4.58 -15.16 -7.99
C ILE A 10 4.75 -15.47 -6.50
N LEU A 11 4.08 -16.52 -5.98
CA LEU A 11 4.09 -16.87 -4.57
C LEU A 11 5.50 -17.23 -4.07
N ILE A 12 6.26 -18.02 -4.81
CA ILE A 12 7.63 -18.39 -4.44
C ILE A 12 8.53 -17.16 -4.45
N SER A 13 8.50 -16.38 -5.51
CA SER A 13 9.37 -15.21 -5.67
C SER A 13 9.07 -14.14 -4.63
N THR A 14 7.81 -13.85 -4.34
CA THR A 14 7.40 -12.87 -3.31
C THR A 14 7.75 -13.35 -1.91
N THR A 15 7.61 -14.66 -1.63
CA THR A 15 7.99 -15.25 -0.33
C THR A 15 9.51 -15.17 -0.11
N VAL A 16 10.31 -15.52 -1.12
CA VAL A 16 11.77 -15.41 -1.07
C VAL A 16 12.20 -13.96 -0.87
N ALA A 17 11.62 -13.03 -1.63
CA ALA A 17 11.92 -11.62 -1.50
C ALA A 17 11.54 -11.09 -0.10
N SER A 18 10.36 -11.43 0.40
CA SER A 18 9.93 -11.05 1.75
C SER A 18 10.93 -11.51 2.81
N HIS A 19 11.37 -12.77 2.73
CA HIS A 19 12.35 -13.30 3.68
C HIS A 19 13.70 -12.58 3.59
N PHE A 20 14.15 -12.27 2.38
CA PHE A 20 15.40 -11.55 2.14
C PHE A 20 15.34 -10.12 2.70
N PHE A 21 14.29 -9.35 2.38
CA PHE A 21 14.15 -7.95 2.81
C PHE A 21 14.00 -7.82 4.33
N ARG A 22 13.27 -8.74 4.98
CA ARG A 22 13.17 -8.79 6.45
C ARG A 22 14.52 -8.92 7.14
N ARG A 23 15.47 -9.62 6.56
CA ARG A 23 16.83 -9.73 7.12
C ARG A 23 17.57 -8.39 7.21
N PHE A 24 17.21 -7.44 6.35
CA PHE A 24 17.77 -6.08 6.35
C PHE A 24 16.93 -5.09 7.13
N GLY A 25 15.90 -5.54 7.85
CA GLY A 25 14.98 -4.67 8.57
C GLY A 25 14.06 -3.83 7.66
N ILE A 26 13.90 -4.25 6.41
CA ILE A 26 13.04 -3.59 5.42
C ILE A 26 11.70 -4.34 5.37
N PRO A 27 10.55 -3.63 5.39
CA PRO A 27 9.24 -4.27 5.28
C PRO A 27 9.13 -5.21 4.07
N ALA A 28 8.55 -6.39 4.29
CA ALA A 28 8.43 -7.43 3.27
C ALA A 28 7.72 -6.96 2.01
N VAL A 29 6.72 -6.07 2.17
CA VAL A 29 5.94 -5.52 1.06
C VAL A 29 6.80 -4.84 0.00
N ILE A 30 7.90 -4.18 0.41
CA ILE A 30 8.83 -3.53 -0.52
C ILE A 30 9.49 -4.59 -1.42
N GLY A 31 9.92 -5.71 -0.83
CA GLY A 31 10.48 -6.82 -1.59
C GLY A 31 9.47 -7.44 -2.57
N GLN A 32 8.22 -7.59 -2.13
CA GLN A 32 7.15 -8.12 -2.97
C GLN A 32 6.86 -7.21 -4.18
N LEU A 33 6.80 -5.88 -3.97
CA LEU A 33 6.61 -4.91 -5.03
C LEU A 33 7.77 -4.93 -6.04
N LEU A 34 9.01 -4.96 -5.57
CA LEU A 34 10.18 -5.01 -6.44
C LEU A 34 10.19 -6.29 -7.28
N VAL A 35 9.89 -7.44 -6.69
CA VAL A 35 9.76 -8.70 -7.43
C VAL A 35 8.62 -8.63 -8.44
N GLY A 36 7.48 -8.03 -8.09
CA GLY A 36 6.38 -7.81 -9.03
C GLY A 36 6.81 -7.02 -10.27
N ILE A 37 7.59 -5.94 -10.06
CA ILE A 37 8.15 -5.13 -11.17
C ILE A 37 9.13 -5.97 -12.01
N LEU A 38 9.99 -6.76 -11.37
CA LEU A 38 10.97 -7.59 -12.08
C LEU A 38 10.32 -8.72 -12.89
N LEU A 39 9.29 -9.37 -12.35
CA LEU A 39 8.57 -10.44 -13.04
C LEU A 39 7.61 -9.92 -14.11
N GLY A 40 7.11 -8.70 -13.95
CA GLY A 40 6.14 -8.07 -14.85
C GLY A 40 6.74 -7.59 -16.16
N THR A 41 5.92 -6.87 -16.90
CA THR A 41 6.24 -6.35 -18.26
C THR A 41 7.38 -5.33 -18.27
N ALA A 42 7.63 -4.66 -17.14
CA ALA A 42 8.73 -3.70 -17.01
C ALA A 42 10.10 -4.37 -16.76
N GLY A 43 10.12 -5.64 -16.34
CA GLY A 43 11.34 -6.39 -16.07
C GLY A 43 11.54 -7.57 -17.04
N PHE A 44 11.52 -8.78 -16.49
CA PHE A 44 11.76 -10.02 -17.27
C PHE A 44 10.59 -10.44 -18.15
N ASN A 45 9.45 -9.79 -18.03
CA ASN A 45 8.24 -10.08 -18.81
C ASN A 45 7.76 -11.53 -18.70
N LEU A 46 7.89 -12.13 -17.52
CA LEU A 46 7.51 -13.50 -17.22
C LEU A 46 6.02 -13.63 -16.82
N VAL A 47 5.49 -12.55 -16.23
CA VAL A 47 4.11 -12.45 -15.78
C VAL A 47 3.42 -11.33 -16.55
N HIS A 48 2.35 -11.68 -17.25
CA HIS A 48 1.51 -10.71 -17.95
C HIS A 48 0.22 -10.49 -17.16
N PRO A 49 -0.28 -9.25 -17.10
CA PRO A 49 -1.58 -8.95 -16.50
C PRO A 49 -2.68 -9.51 -17.44
N ASP A 50 -3.01 -10.78 -17.29
CA ASP A 50 -4.18 -11.38 -17.90
C ASP A 50 -5.37 -11.33 -16.92
N ILE A 51 -6.58 -11.58 -17.42
CA ILE A 51 -7.83 -11.52 -16.65
C ILE A 51 -7.73 -12.37 -15.37
N LEU A 52 -7.12 -13.55 -15.43
CA LEU A 52 -7.00 -14.43 -14.27
C LEU A 52 -6.06 -13.86 -13.21
N VAL A 53 -4.96 -13.24 -13.60
CA VAL A 53 -4.01 -12.58 -12.67
C VAL A 53 -4.68 -11.38 -12.03
N GLU A 54 -5.44 -10.58 -12.80
CA GLU A 54 -6.19 -9.44 -12.29
C GLU A 54 -7.26 -9.88 -11.29
N ASP A 55 -8.12 -10.85 -11.63
CA ASP A 55 -9.16 -11.36 -10.74
C ASP A 55 -8.56 -11.89 -9.42
N PHE A 56 -7.46 -12.64 -9.49
CA PHE A 56 -6.79 -13.13 -8.29
C PHE A 56 -6.16 -12.01 -7.46
N SER A 57 -5.66 -10.96 -8.08
CA SER A 57 -5.14 -9.79 -7.35
C SER A 57 -6.26 -9.06 -6.60
N GLU A 58 -7.43 -8.90 -7.22
CA GLU A 58 -8.61 -8.30 -6.57
C GLU A 58 -9.09 -9.13 -5.38
N ILE A 59 -9.20 -10.46 -5.54
CA ILE A 59 -9.52 -11.37 -4.42
C ILE A 59 -8.49 -11.22 -3.31
N GLY A 60 -7.21 -11.14 -3.65
CA GLY A 60 -6.12 -10.93 -2.68
C GLY A 60 -6.28 -9.64 -1.87
N VAL A 61 -6.63 -8.53 -2.53
CA VAL A 61 -6.89 -7.26 -1.86
C VAL A 61 -8.11 -7.34 -0.95
N ILE A 62 -9.21 -7.95 -1.41
CA ILE A 62 -10.43 -8.13 -0.61
C ILE A 62 -10.12 -8.94 0.66
N LEU A 63 -9.40 -10.06 0.54
CA LEU A 63 -9.00 -10.88 1.68
C LEU A 63 -8.08 -10.14 2.64
N LEU A 64 -7.12 -9.37 2.13
CA LEU A 64 -6.22 -8.56 2.93
C LEU A 64 -7.00 -7.51 3.74
N MET A 65 -7.94 -6.81 3.10
CA MET A 65 -8.80 -5.83 3.75
C MET A 65 -9.71 -6.46 4.82
N PHE A 66 -10.26 -7.64 4.52
CA PHE A 66 -11.09 -8.39 5.46
C PHE A 66 -10.29 -8.80 6.70
N LEU A 67 -9.09 -9.34 6.53
CA LEU A 67 -8.20 -9.69 7.63
C LEU A 67 -7.81 -8.46 8.46
N ALA A 68 -7.47 -7.35 7.81
CA ALA A 68 -7.18 -6.09 8.48
C ALA A 68 -8.36 -5.58 9.32
N GLY A 69 -9.60 -5.73 8.78
CA GLY A 69 -10.83 -5.37 9.50
C GLY A 69 -11.07 -6.21 10.76
N ILE A 70 -10.84 -7.54 10.68
CA ILE A 70 -11.01 -8.43 11.83
C ILE A 70 -9.97 -8.15 12.92
N GLU A 71 -8.74 -7.85 12.54
CA GLU A 71 -7.66 -7.61 13.48
C GLU A 71 -7.67 -6.20 14.10
N SER A 72 -8.48 -5.30 13.56
CA SER A 72 -8.60 -3.92 14.07
C SER A 72 -9.36 -3.89 15.39
N ASP A 73 -8.75 -3.31 16.43
CA ASP A 73 -9.39 -3.10 17.73
C ASP A 73 -10.24 -1.83 17.73
N LEU A 74 -11.55 -1.99 17.63
CA LEU A 74 -12.52 -0.89 17.65
C LEU A 74 -12.46 -0.05 18.93
N SER A 75 -12.02 -0.61 20.04
CA SER A 75 -11.90 0.12 21.32
C SER A 75 -10.73 1.11 21.26
N LEU A 76 -9.61 0.70 20.67
CA LEU A 76 -8.44 1.56 20.43
C LEU A 76 -8.77 2.65 19.40
N LEU A 77 -9.45 2.32 18.31
CA LEU A 77 -9.90 3.31 17.32
C LEU A 77 -10.78 4.40 17.94
N LYS A 78 -11.76 4.02 18.78
CA LYS A 78 -12.58 4.99 19.51
C LYS A 78 -11.77 5.84 20.48
N LYS A 79 -10.83 5.23 21.20
CA LYS A 79 -9.97 5.92 22.15
C LYS A 79 -9.07 6.97 21.50
N TYR A 80 -8.53 6.65 20.32
CA TYR A 80 -7.62 7.54 19.59
C TYR A 80 -8.26 8.28 18.43
N PHE A 81 -9.59 8.32 18.36
CA PHE A 81 -10.34 9.00 17.30
C PHE A 81 -9.95 10.48 17.12
N ARG A 82 -9.81 11.24 18.21
CA ARG A 82 -9.46 12.66 18.12
C ARG A 82 -8.07 12.90 17.53
N PRO A 83 -6.98 12.30 18.04
CA PRO A 83 -5.67 12.46 17.42
C PRO A 83 -5.64 11.91 15.99
N GLY A 84 -6.31 10.79 15.70
CA GLY A 84 -6.46 10.24 14.35
C GLY A 84 -7.11 11.23 13.38
N MET A 85 -8.16 11.92 13.82
CA MET A 85 -8.84 12.96 13.00
C MET A 85 -7.86 14.10 12.62
N TYR A 86 -7.03 14.58 13.55
CA TYR A 86 -6.04 15.61 13.23
C TYR A 86 -5.00 15.09 12.21
N VAL A 87 -4.51 13.87 12.41
CA VAL A 87 -3.54 13.25 11.48
C VAL A 87 -4.18 13.09 10.10
N ALA A 88 -5.42 12.59 10.01
CA ALA A 88 -6.13 12.42 8.76
C ALA A 88 -6.34 13.75 8.01
N VAL A 89 -6.83 14.77 8.71
CA VAL A 89 -7.07 16.09 8.09
C VAL A 89 -5.76 16.70 7.58
N LEU A 90 -4.70 16.67 8.37
CA LEU A 90 -3.40 17.19 7.96
C LEU A 90 -2.77 16.32 6.86
N GLY A 91 -2.94 15.01 6.95
CA GLY A 91 -2.48 14.03 5.95
C GLY A 91 -3.14 14.20 4.58
N ILE A 92 -4.33 14.80 4.52
CA ILE A 92 -4.99 15.18 3.26
C ILE A 92 -4.59 16.60 2.84
N LEU A 93 -4.66 17.56 3.76
CA LEU A 93 -4.41 18.97 3.46
C LEU A 93 -3.00 19.23 2.92
N PHE A 94 -1.97 18.69 3.59
CA PHE A 94 -0.59 18.94 3.19
C PHE A 94 -0.26 18.39 1.79
N PRO A 95 -0.53 17.12 1.45
CA PRO A 95 -0.26 16.63 0.10
C PRO A 95 -1.06 17.37 -0.97
N VAL A 96 -2.33 17.70 -0.70
CA VAL A 96 -3.15 18.46 -1.65
C VAL A 96 -2.55 19.85 -1.91
N LEU A 97 -2.22 20.59 -0.86
CA LEU A 97 -1.65 21.93 -0.98
C LEU A 97 -0.27 21.89 -1.67
N LEU A 98 0.63 21.04 -1.17
CA LEU A 98 1.99 20.96 -1.70
C LEU A 98 2.03 20.40 -3.11
N GLY A 99 1.19 19.40 -3.41
CA GLY A 99 1.07 18.84 -4.75
C GLY A 99 0.50 19.84 -5.75
N THR A 100 -0.54 20.61 -5.33
CA THR A 100 -1.10 21.69 -6.16
C THR A 100 -0.07 22.77 -6.43
N LEU A 101 0.60 23.26 -5.37
CA LEU A 101 1.64 24.27 -5.50
C LEU A 101 2.81 23.77 -6.37
N GLY A 102 3.24 22.52 -6.17
CA GLY A 102 4.26 21.90 -7.00
C GLY A 102 3.86 21.88 -8.47
N GLY A 103 2.63 21.43 -8.78
CA GLY A 103 2.11 21.43 -10.15
C GLY A 103 2.13 22.83 -10.79
N ILE A 104 1.72 23.87 -10.06
CA ILE A 104 1.76 25.26 -10.54
C ILE A 104 3.20 25.71 -10.81
N VAL A 105 4.16 25.38 -9.96
CA VAL A 105 5.58 25.70 -10.17
C VAL A 105 6.11 25.07 -11.46
N PHE A 106 5.65 23.85 -11.79
CA PHE A 106 5.96 23.17 -13.06
C PHE A 106 5.09 23.62 -14.24
N GLN A 107 4.34 24.74 -14.09
CA GLN A 107 3.48 25.32 -15.13
C GLN A 107 2.34 24.41 -15.61
N ILE A 108 1.92 23.49 -14.77
CA ILE A 108 0.72 22.66 -14.97
C ILE A 108 -0.52 23.51 -14.68
N GLN A 109 -1.61 23.31 -15.42
CA GLN A 109 -2.86 24.03 -15.18
C GLN A 109 -3.39 23.80 -13.77
N LEU A 110 -4.08 24.80 -13.19
CA LEU A 110 -4.55 24.76 -11.80
C LEU A 110 -5.40 23.52 -11.51
N ASN A 111 -6.31 23.16 -12.41
CA ASN A 111 -7.18 22.00 -12.23
C ASN A 111 -6.39 20.70 -12.20
N GLU A 112 -5.44 20.53 -13.11
CA GLU A 112 -4.57 19.36 -13.16
C GLU A 112 -3.63 19.29 -11.95
N SER A 113 -3.10 20.44 -11.52
CA SER A 113 -2.28 20.55 -10.30
C SER A 113 -3.06 20.16 -9.05
N PHE A 114 -4.34 20.56 -8.96
CA PHE A 114 -5.22 20.16 -7.86
C PHE A 114 -5.47 18.64 -7.85
N PHE A 115 -5.75 18.05 -9.03
CA PHE A 115 -5.87 16.60 -9.16
C PHE A 115 -4.58 15.87 -8.78
N LEU A 116 -3.42 16.40 -9.16
CA LEU A 116 -2.13 15.87 -8.73
C LEU A 116 -2.02 15.85 -7.21
N GLY A 117 -2.41 16.94 -6.54
CA GLY A 117 -2.46 17.02 -5.08
C GLY A 117 -3.40 15.98 -4.47
N LEU A 118 -4.58 15.76 -5.05
CA LEU A 118 -5.53 14.72 -4.61
C LEU A 118 -4.95 13.31 -4.77
N ILE A 119 -4.26 13.03 -5.87
CA ILE A 119 -3.60 11.73 -6.10
C ILE A 119 -2.53 11.49 -5.02
N LEU A 120 -1.74 12.51 -4.69
CA LEU A 120 -0.71 12.40 -3.65
C LEU A 120 -1.29 12.25 -2.24
N ALA A 121 -2.51 12.73 -2.00
CA ALA A 121 -3.21 12.56 -0.72
C ALA A 121 -3.83 11.15 -0.57
N ALA A 122 -4.04 10.43 -1.67
CA ALA A 122 -4.61 9.09 -1.65
C ALA A 122 -3.58 8.10 -1.10
N THR A 123 -3.75 7.68 0.15
CA THR A 123 -2.84 6.76 0.85
C THR A 123 -3.39 5.33 0.86
N SER A 124 -2.51 4.34 0.67
CA SER A 124 -2.87 2.92 0.76
C SER A 124 -2.98 2.48 2.21
N VAL A 125 -4.21 2.22 2.66
CA VAL A 125 -4.47 1.65 3.99
C VAL A 125 -3.90 0.22 4.10
N SER A 126 -4.00 -0.58 3.03
CA SER A 126 -3.53 -1.97 3.01
C SER A 126 -2.04 -2.07 3.32
N ILE A 127 -1.22 -1.27 2.65
CA ILE A 127 0.24 -1.27 2.85
C ILE A 127 0.55 -0.78 4.27
N SER A 128 -0.13 0.24 4.76
CA SER A 128 0.07 0.76 6.12
C SER A 128 -0.22 -0.31 7.17
N VAL A 129 -1.34 -1.01 7.05
CA VAL A 129 -1.70 -2.12 7.95
C VAL A 129 -0.64 -3.22 7.94
N GLU A 130 -0.21 -3.66 6.75
CA GLU A 130 0.78 -4.74 6.62
C GLU A 130 2.12 -4.36 7.27
N VAL A 131 2.60 -3.13 7.04
CA VAL A 131 3.83 -2.62 7.66
C VAL A 131 3.69 -2.51 9.18
N LEU A 132 2.56 -2.00 9.70
CA LEU A 132 2.32 -1.89 11.13
C LEU A 132 2.25 -3.27 11.82
N LYS A 133 1.68 -4.28 11.13
CA LYS A 133 1.68 -5.68 11.60
C LYS A 133 3.09 -6.24 11.64
N GLU A 134 3.85 -6.08 10.59
CA GLU A 134 5.22 -6.60 10.50
C GLU A 134 6.12 -6.00 11.59
N LEU A 135 5.93 -4.73 11.91
CA LEU A 135 6.62 -4.03 13.00
C LEU A 135 6.06 -4.34 14.40
N ASN A 136 4.96 -5.09 14.50
CA ASN A 136 4.24 -5.39 15.75
C ASN A 136 3.75 -4.16 16.51
N VAL A 137 3.42 -3.06 15.80
CA VAL A 137 2.95 -1.80 16.40
C VAL A 137 1.51 -1.45 16.08
N ILE A 138 0.76 -2.34 15.41
CA ILE A 138 -0.62 -2.08 14.98
C ILE A 138 -1.55 -1.73 16.17
N ASN A 139 -1.38 -2.38 17.31
CA ASN A 139 -2.17 -2.18 18.52
C ASN A 139 -1.57 -1.17 19.51
N THR A 140 -0.61 -0.35 19.06
CA THR A 140 -0.06 0.76 19.85
C THR A 140 -0.89 2.03 19.64
N LYS A 141 -0.61 3.06 20.45
CA LYS A 141 -1.20 4.39 20.28
C LYS A 141 -0.88 4.95 18.90
N GLU A 142 0.36 4.84 18.48
CA GLU A 142 0.86 5.33 17.20
C GLU A 142 0.20 4.58 16.03
N GLY A 143 0.18 3.24 16.09
CA GLY A 143 -0.46 2.41 15.08
C GLY A 143 -1.95 2.72 14.93
N SER A 144 -2.69 2.80 16.05
CA SER A 144 -4.13 3.13 16.05
C SER A 144 -4.43 4.58 15.64
N THR A 145 -3.44 5.47 15.67
CA THR A 145 -3.60 6.86 15.22
C THR A 145 -3.33 7.00 13.73
N ILE A 146 -2.50 6.11 13.15
CA ILE A 146 -2.19 6.07 11.72
C ILE A 146 -3.33 5.43 10.92
N LEU A 147 -3.99 4.42 11.47
CA LEU A 147 -5.16 3.73 10.89
C LEU A 147 -6.43 4.57 10.98
#